data_88132f4609c6d22bcd706789fd028755
#
_entry.id   88132f4609c6d22bcd706789fd028755
#
_cell.length_a   1.000
_cell.length_b   1.000
_cell.length_c   1.000
_cell.angle_alpha   90.00
_cell.angle_beta   90.00
_cell.angle_gamma   90.00
#
_symmetry.space_group_name_H-M   'P 1'
#
loop_
_entity.id
_entity.type
_entity.pdbx_description
1 polymer ?
#
loop_
_entity_poly.entity_id
_entity_poly.type
_entity_poly.pdbx_seq_one_letter_code
_entity_poly.pdbx_strand_id
1 'polypeptide(L)'
;MTIKLVPFGDKLEIRCAGPNVTTGYWNMPEATKEAFDEEGFFITGDAVLFVDEQDAAKGFRFNGRTVEDFKLTSGTRVHAAQIWARARQALGPLVFDVVIAAPDRDDVGLMVFPPAGRTVDDAYRAQLREALGKINAGVSGSSRVIARAIVLTEPPSLDAGEITDKGSLNSRGIRERRKAIVDRLYDNDDPDVIRPA
;
A
#
# COMPACT_ATOMS: atom_id res chain seq x y z
N MET A 1 -22.60 8.88 17.09
CA MET A 1 -21.96 8.42 15.84
C MET A 1 -22.55 7.08 15.47
N THR A 2 -23.03 6.94 14.24
CA THR A 2 -23.51 5.68 13.68
C THR A 2 -22.42 5.08 12.80
N ILE A 3 -22.21 3.78 12.90
CA ILE A 3 -21.23 3.03 12.10
C ILE A 3 -22.00 2.07 11.19
N LYS A 4 -21.56 2.00 9.93
CA LYS A 4 -22.04 1.05 8.93
C LYS A 4 -20.84 0.27 8.40
N LEU A 5 -20.97 -1.04 8.30
CA LEU A 5 -19.96 -1.91 7.68
C LEU A 5 -20.43 -2.29 6.29
N VAL A 6 -19.59 -2.01 5.31
CA VAL A 6 -19.90 -2.26 3.89
C VAL A 6 -18.92 -3.29 3.34
N PRO A 7 -19.40 -4.38 2.72
CA PRO A 7 -18.52 -5.35 2.08
C PRO A 7 -17.65 -4.71 0.99
N PHE A 8 -16.36 -4.96 1.05
CA PHE A 8 -15.37 -4.52 0.06
C PHE A 8 -14.46 -5.71 -0.29
N GLY A 9 -14.87 -6.50 -1.23
CA GLY A 9 -14.23 -7.78 -1.53
C GLY A 9 -14.40 -8.76 -0.36
N ASP A 10 -13.28 -9.17 0.20
CA ASP A 10 -13.21 -10.05 1.39
C ASP A 10 -13.03 -9.27 2.70
N LYS A 11 -13.12 -7.95 2.67
CA LYS A 11 -13.03 -7.05 3.83
C LYS A 11 -14.36 -6.36 4.12
N LEU A 12 -14.45 -5.77 5.30
CA LEU A 12 -15.52 -4.87 5.69
C LEU A 12 -14.96 -3.44 5.80
N GLU A 13 -15.45 -2.52 4.96
CA GLU A 13 -15.14 -1.11 5.08
C GLU A 13 -16.01 -0.48 6.16
N ILE A 14 -15.40 0.28 7.07
CA ILE A 14 -16.12 1.05 8.06
C ILE A 14 -16.51 2.42 7.48
N ARG A 15 -17.80 2.76 7.57
CA ARG A 15 -18.33 4.08 7.24
C ARG A 15 -19.01 4.67 8.45
N CYS A 16 -19.00 5.99 8.58
CA CYS A 16 -19.53 6.65 9.76
C CYS A 16 -20.39 7.86 9.42
N ALA A 17 -21.40 8.11 10.27
CA ALA A 17 -22.25 9.29 10.21
C ALA A 17 -22.50 9.82 11.63
N GLY A 18 -22.64 11.14 11.77
CA GLY A 18 -22.95 11.78 13.04
C GLY A 18 -22.38 13.17 13.16
N PRO A 19 -22.67 13.88 14.25
CA PRO A 19 -22.30 15.28 14.42
C PRO A 19 -20.78 15.51 14.58
N ASN A 20 -20.02 14.46 14.81
CA ASN A 20 -18.56 14.48 14.88
C ASN A 20 -17.87 14.13 13.57
N VAL A 21 -18.64 13.89 12.49
CA VAL A 21 -18.13 13.66 11.15
C VAL A 21 -18.21 14.96 10.37
N THR A 22 -17.17 15.26 9.56
CA THR A 22 -17.18 16.44 8.68
C THR A 22 -18.42 16.45 7.79
N THR A 23 -18.90 17.62 7.44
CA THR A 23 -19.97 17.81 6.44
C THR A 23 -19.44 17.90 5.01
N GLY A 24 -18.12 17.93 4.85
CA GLY A 24 -17.46 18.00 3.54
C GLY A 24 -16.12 18.71 3.60
N TYR A 25 -15.53 18.92 2.43
CA TYR A 25 -14.27 19.62 2.25
C TYR A 25 -14.53 21.06 1.80
N TRP A 26 -13.87 22.01 2.46
CA TRP A 26 -14.04 23.44 2.18
C TRP A 26 -13.70 23.74 0.72
N ASN A 27 -14.66 24.37 0.01
CA ASN A 27 -14.53 24.76 -1.38
C ASN A 27 -14.16 23.64 -2.38
N MET A 28 -14.50 22.37 -2.03
CA MET A 28 -14.21 21.17 -2.85
C MET A 28 -15.48 20.31 -2.97
N PRO A 29 -16.48 20.73 -3.77
CA PRO A 29 -17.77 20.04 -3.86
C PRO A 29 -17.65 18.61 -4.43
N GLU A 30 -16.81 18.39 -5.43
CA GLU A 30 -16.63 17.07 -6.03
C GLU A 30 -15.97 16.10 -5.03
N ALA A 31 -14.90 16.53 -4.35
CA ALA A 31 -14.26 15.72 -3.32
C ALA A 31 -15.24 15.44 -2.15
N THR A 32 -16.11 16.40 -1.82
CA THR A 32 -17.16 16.20 -0.82
C THR A 32 -18.15 15.14 -1.27
N LYS A 33 -18.61 15.22 -2.52
CA LYS A 33 -19.55 14.23 -3.08
C LYS A 33 -18.97 12.82 -3.09
N GLU A 34 -17.69 12.67 -3.44
CA GLU A 34 -16.98 11.38 -3.44
C GLU A 34 -16.72 10.82 -2.03
N ALA A 35 -16.69 11.70 -1.02
CA ALA A 35 -16.39 11.30 0.36
C ALA A 35 -17.58 10.68 1.11
N PHE A 36 -18.79 10.75 0.54
CA PHE A 36 -20.00 10.23 1.17
C PHE A 36 -20.72 9.24 0.25
N ASP A 37 -21.33 8.22 0.84
CA ASP A 37 -22.20 7.33 0.10
C ASP A 37 -23.62 7.92 -0.07
N GLU A 38 -24.47 7.23 -0.82
CA GLU A 38 -25.83 7.66 -1.13
C GLU A 38 -26.72 7.84 0.12
N GLU A 39 -26.37 7.20 1.23
CA GLU A 39 -27.07 7.30 2.51
C GLU A 39 -26.47 8.38 3.43
N GLY A 40 -25.43 9.10 2.98
CA GLY A 40 -24.78 10.17 3.72
C GLY A 40 -23.74 9.69 4.74
N PHE A 41 -23.26 8.46 4.65
CA PHE A 41 -22.16 7.98 5.49
C PHE A 41 -20.82 8.36 4.86
N PHE A 42 -19.92 8.91 5.67
CA PHE A 42 -18.56 9.20 5.27
C PHE A 42 -17.78 7.90 4.99
N ILE A 43 -17.22 7.82 3.81
CA ILE A 43 -16.40 6.70 3.33
C ILE A 43 -15.00 6.86 3.89
N THR A 44 -14.64 6.09 4.91
CA THR A 44 -13.34 6.23 5.57
C THR A 44 -12.18 5.66 4.74
N GLY A 45 -12.47 4.70 3.88
CA GLY A 45 -11.47 3.92 3.16
C GLY A 45 -10.69 2.96 4.06
N ASP A 46 -11.12 2.76 5.30
CA ASP A 46 -10.48 1.87 6.27
C ASP A 46 -11.25 0.55 6.37
N ALA A 47 -10.54 -0.56 6.30
CA ALA A 47 -11.10 -1.88 6.53
C ALA A 47 -10.95 -2.28 7.99
N VAL A 48 -11.93 -3.06 8.47
CA VAL A 48 -11.96 -3.55 9.84
C VAL A 48 -12.29 -5.04 9.90
N LEU A 49 -11.92 -5.66 11.02
CA LEU A 49 -12.34 -6.99 11.44
C LEU A 49 -13.03 -6.86 12.80
N PHE A 50 -14.03 -7.67 13.06
CA PHE A 50 -14.55 -7.81 14.42
C PHE A 50 -13.46 -8.35 15.36
N VAL A 51 -13.39 -7.83 16.58
CA VAL A 51 -12.58 -8.45 17.63
C VAL A 51 -13.15 -9.81 17.99
N ASP A 52 -14.47 -9.91 17.98
CA ASP A 52 -15.24 -11.14 18.16
C ASP A 52 -16.44 -11.09 17.21
N GLU A 53 -16.55 -12.05 16.29
CA GLU A 53 -17.62 -12.10 15.29
C GLU A 53 -19.01 -12.32 15.92
N GLN A 54 -19.05 -12.87 17.13
CA GLN A 54 -20.29 -13.13 17.87
C GLN A 54 -20.70 -11.99 18.82
N ASP A 55 -19.80 -11.02 19.04
CA ASP A 55 -20.04 -9.92 19.95
C ASP A 55 -19.49 -8.59 19.39
N ALA A 56 -20.32 -7.88 18.63
CA ALA A 56 -19.97 -6.58 18.06
C ALA A 56 -19.64 -5.50 19.13
N ALA A 57 -20.08 -5.68 20.38
CA ALA A 57 -19.77 -4.75 21.47
C ALA A 57 -18.27 -4.74 21.84
N LYS A 58 -17.53 -5.80 21.50
CA LYS A 58 -16.06 -5.87 21.65
C LYS A 58 -15.32 -4.99 20.64
N GLY A 59 -16.01 -4.42 19.66
CA GLY A 59 -15.47 -3.47 18.69
C GLY A 59 -14.73 -4.10 17.52
N PHE A 60 -13.87 -3.28 16.91
CA PHE A 60 -13.20 -3.63 15.64
C PHE A 60 -11.69 -3.46 15.77
N ARG A 61 -10.96 -4.25 14.99
CA ARG A 61 -9.54 -4.06 14.72
C ARG A 61 -9.35 -3.56 13.29
N PHE A 62 -8.41 -2.63 13.12
CA PHE A 62 -8.02 -2.13 11.81
C PHE A 62 -7.42 -3.24 10.95
N ASN A 63 -7.86 -3.32 9.68
CA ASN A 63 -7.45 -4.33 8.70
C ASN A 63 -6.92 -3.71 7.40
N GLY A 64 -6.20 -2.60 7.51
CA GLY A 64 -5.65 -1.88 6.36
C GLY A 64 -6.65 -0.95 5.68
N ARG A 65 -6.21 -0.31 4.60
CA ARG A 65 -7.04 0.60 3.82
C ARG A 65 -7.62 -0.09 2.59
N THR A 66 -8.90 0.12 2.33
CA THR A 66 -9.57 -0.42 1.14
C THR A 66 -9.03 0.23 -0.14
N VAL A 67 -8.71 1.52 -0.09
CA VAL A 67 -8.17 2.29 -1.22
C VAL A 67 -6.74 1.92 -1.62
N GLU A 68 -6.03 1.20 -0.76
CA GLU A 68 -4.67 0.72 -1.05
C GLU A 68 -4.66 -0.68 -1.65
N ASP A 69 -5.75 -1.44 -1.46
CA ASP A 69 -5.90 -2.75 -2.07
C ASP A 69 -6.21 -2.60 -3.56
N PHE A 70 -5.61 -3.45 -4.37
CA PHE A 70 -5.76 -3.44 -5.82
C PHE A 70 -5.88 -4.85 -6.38
N LYS A 71 -6.08 -4.96 -7.68
CA LYS A 71 -6.09 -6.25 -8.39
C LYS A 71 -4.87 -6.36 -9.30
N LEU A 72 -4.36 -7.57 -9.45
CA LEU A 72 -3.47 -7.94 -10.53
C LEU A 72 -4.25 -8.09 -11.84
N THR A 73 -3.56 -8.18 -12.97
CA THR A 73 -4.17 -8.46 -14.30
C THR A 73 -4.99 -9.75 -14.29
N SER A 74 -4.60 -10.74 -13.48
CA SER A 74 -5.35 -11.98 -13.25
C SER A 74 -6.67 -11.80 -12.50
N GLY A 75 -6.99 -10.57 -12.04
CA GLY A 75 -8.13 -10.30 -11.16
C GLY A 75 -7.90 -10.65 -9.68
N THR A 76 -6.76 -11.27 -9.35
CA THR A 76 -6.43 -11.62 -7.96
C THR A 76 -6.20 -10.36 -7.11
N ARG A 77 -6.89 -10.28 -5.97
CA ARG A 77 -6.76 -9.14 -5.05
C ARG A 77 -5.47 -9.20 -4.25
N VAL A 78 -4.83 -8.04 -4.12
CA VAL A 78 -3.61 -7.82 -3.33
C VAL A 78 -3.93 -6.94 -2.14
N HIS A 79 -3.62 -7.43 -0.94
CA HIS A 79 -3.74 -6.67 0.30
C HIS A 79 -2.45 -5.90 0.58
N ALA A 80 -2.37 -4.69 0.06
CA ALA A 80 -1.15 -3.88 0.07
C ALA A 80 -0.59 -3.66 1.48
N ALA A 81 -1.45 -3.36 2.46
CA ALA A 81 -1.01 -3.13 3.84
C ALA A 81 -0.30 -4.36 4.46
N GLN A 82 -0.76 -5.58 4.16
CA GLN A 82 -0.15 -6.81 4.66
C GLN A 82 1.24 -7.04 4.04
N ILE A 83 1.37 -6.79 2.73
CA ILE A 83 2.65 -6.91 2.03
C ILE A 83 3.61 -5.85 2.54
N TRP A 84 3.16 -4.59 2.66
CA TRP A 84 3.96 -3.50 3.20
C TRP A 84 4.48 -3.82 4.59
N ALA A 85 3.62 -4.25 5.52
CA ALA A 85 4.02 -4.58 6.89
C ALA A 85 5.07 -5.70 6.93
N ARG A 86 4.86 -6.78 6.15
CA ARG A 86 5.79 -7.89 6.04
C ARG A 86 7.13 -7.45 5.42
N ALA A 87 7.10 -6.66 4.35
CA ALA A 87 8.30 -6.13 3.71
C ALA A 87 9.08 -5.21 4.66
N ARG A 88 8.40 -4.28 5.34
CA ARG A 88 9.03 -3.37 6.30
C ARG A 88 9.68 -4.11 7.47
N GLN A 89 8.99 -5.11 8.01
CA GLN A 89 9.54 -5.92 9.11
C GLN A 89 10.80 -6.69 8.69
N ALA A 90 10.77 -7.31 7.52
CA ALA A 90 11.86 -8.18 7.10
C ALA A 90 13.04 -7.41 6.48
N LEU A 91 12.79 -6.33 5.76
CA LEU A 91 13.84 -5.46 5.21
C LEU A 91 14.49 -4.58 6.29
N GLY A 92 13.74 -4.24 7.34
CA GLY A 92 14.25 -3.55 8.53
C GLY A 92 15.15 -2.34 8.20
N PRO A 93 16.43 -2.34 8.66
CA PRO A 93 17.33 -1.22 8.45
C PRO A 93 17.87 -1.10 7.02
N LEU A 94 17.60 -2.06 6.14
CA LEU A 94 17.98 -1.97 4.73
C LEU A 94 17.20 -0.91 3.96
N VAL A 95 16.03 -0.53 4.44
CA VAL A 95 15.16 0.41 3.73
C VAL A 95 14.66 1.53 4.64
N PHE A 96 14.52 2.72 4.10
CA PHE A 96 13.74 3.79 4.73
C PHE A 96 12.25 3.44 4.69
N ASP A 97 11.73 3.12 3.49
CA ASP A 97 10.38 2.63 3.30
C ASP A 97 10.21 1.95 1.93
N VAL A 98 9.05 1.35 1.70
CA VAL A 98 8.71 0.69 0.45
C VAL A 98 7.34 1.12 -0.06
N VAL A 99 7.17 1.15 -1.38
CA VAL A 99 5.89 1.35 -2.04
C VAL A 99 5.59 0.12 -2.90
N ILE A 100 4.38 -0.41 -2.77
CA ILE A 100 3.93 -1.53 -3.58
C ILE A 100 3.47 -1.01 -4.94
N ALA A 101 4.09 -1.52 -5.99
CA ALA A 101 3.84 -1.14 -7.38
C ALA A 101 3.28 -2.34 -8.14
N ALA A 102 1.99 -2.59 -8.04
CA ALA A 102 1.39 -3.75 -8.68
C ALA A 102 -0.05 -3.55 -9.23
N PRO A 103 -0.72 -2.37 -9.10
CA PRO A 103 -2.02 -2.21 -9.73
C PRO A 103 -1.93 -2.55 -11.23
N ASP A 104 -2.83 -3.43 -11.69
CA ASP A 104 -2.93 -3.85 -13.10
C ASP A 104 -1.64 -4.46 -13.67
N ARG A 105 -0.85 -5.13 -12.84
CA ARG A 105 0.37 -5.87 -13.22
C ARG A 105 0.20 -7.36 -12.91
N ASP A 106 1.09 -8.20 -13.47
CA ASP A 106 0.99 -9.66 -13.36
C ASP A 106 1.41 -10.19 -11.99
N ASP A 107 2.26 -9.46 -11.30
CA ASP A 107 2.83 -9.81 -10.00
C ASP A 107 3.08 -8.59 -9.11
N VAL A 108 3.45 -8.85 -7.85
CA VAL A 108 3.73 -7.80 -6.86
C VAL A 108 5.18 -7.36 -6.97
N GLY A 109 5.38 -6.06 -7.27
CA GLY A 109 6.67 -5.39 -7.24
C GLY A 109 6.80 -4.40 -6.09
N LEU A 110 8.03 -4.13 -5.65
CA LEU A 110 8.35 -3.11 -4.67
C LEU A 110 9.21 -2.01 -5.27
N MET A 111 8.86 -0.77 -4.99
CA MET A 111 9.75 0.39 -5.11
C MET A 111 10.37 0.61 -3.74
N VAL A 112 11.69 0.57 -3.64
CA VAL A 112 12.43 0.59 -2.37
C VAL A 112 13.14 1.92 -2.20
N PHE A 113 12.83 2.64 -1.13
CA PHE A 113 13.60 3.81 -0.71
C PHE A 113 14.71 3.39 0.25
N PRO A 114 15.99 3.55 -0.11
CA PRO A 114 17.11 3.26 0.79
C PRO A 114 17.15 4.28 1.94
N PRO A 115 17.83 3.95 3.05
CA PRO A 115 18.11 4.92 4.09
C PRO A 115 18.93 6.10 3.55
N ALA A 116 18.78 7.27 4.14
CA ALA A 116 19.54 8.46 3.77
C ALA A 116 21.07 8.19 3.83
N GLY A 117 21.79 8.58 2.79
CA GLY A 117 23.24 8.37 2.68
C GLY A 117 23.68 6.94 2.36
N ARG A 118 22.74 6.01 2.14
CA ARG A 118 23.09 4.65 1.74
C ARG A 118 23.56 4.60 0.28
N THR A 119 24.74 4.04 0.05
CA THR A 119 25.22 3.74 -1.31
C THR A 119 24.46 2.53 -1.86
N VAL A 120 23.93 2.67 -3.08
CA VAL A 120 23.23 1.61 -3.81
C VAL A 120 24.25 0.92 -4.72
N ASP A 121 25.03 0.04 -4.14
CA ASP A 121 26.03 -0.80 -4.79
C ASP A 121 25.56 -2.26 -4.95
N ASP A 122 26.37 -3.10 -5.55
CA ASP A 122 26.05 -4.51 -5.76
C ASP A 122 25.88 -5.27 -4.44
N ALA A 123 26.63 -4.90 -3.40
CA ALA A 123 26.52 -5.50 -2.07
C ALA A 123 25.15 -5.20 -1.45
N TYR A 124 24.66 -3.97 -1.57
CA TYR A 124 23.33 -3.59 -1.12
C TYR A 124 22.23 -4.30 -1.91
N ARG A 125 22.38 -4.39 -3.24
CA ARG A 125 21.45 -5.13 -4.10
C ARG A 125 21.39 -6.62 -3.74
N ALA A 126 22.54 -7.22 -3.42
CA ALA A 126 22.61 -8.62 -2.98
C ALA A 126 21.90 -8.82 -1.63
N GLN A 127 22.07 -7.92 -0.67
CA GLN A 127 21.37 -7.95 0.62
C GLN A 127 19.84 -7.87 0.43
N LEU A 128 19.37 -6.97 -0.44
CA LEU A 128 17.95 -6.86 -0.76
C LEU A 128 17.42 -8.15 -1.41
N ARG A 129 18.15 -8.73 -2.36
CA ARG A 129 17.77 -9.99 -3.02
C ARG A 129 17.61 -11.13 -2.01
N GLU A 130 18.57 -11.30 -1.11
CA GLU A 130 18.51 -12.31 -0.06
C GLU A 130 17.33 -12.09 0.89
N ALA A 131 17.11 -10.83 1.32
CA ALA A 131 16.01 -10.48 2.20
C ALA A 131 14.65 -10.72 1.55
N LEU A 132 14.48 -10.40 0.26
CA LEU A 132 13.27 -10.68 -0.51
C LEU A 132 13.02 -12.20 -0.63
N GLY A 133 14.06 -13.01 -0.84
CA GLY A 133 13.95 -14.46 -0.82
C GLY A 133 13.43 -14.98 0.53
N LYS A 134 13.95 -14.44 1.64
CA LYS A 134 13.48 -14.79 2.99
C LYS A 134 12.03 -14.38 3.24
N ILE A 135 11.61 -13.21 2.73
CA ILE A 135 10.21 -12.75 2.84
C ILE A 135 9.26 -13.70 2.13
N ASN A 136 9.68 -14.24 0.99
CA ASN A 136 8.87 -15.14 0.18
C ASN A 136 8.91 -16.61 0.68
N ALA A 137 9.84 -16.96 1.56
CA ALA A 137 9.95 -18.32 2.09
C ALA A 137 8.64 -18.75 2.77
N GLY A 138 8.07 -19.87 2.32
CA GLY A 138 6.79 -20.38 2.82
C GLY A 138 5.54 -19.61 2.38
N VAL A 139 5.69 -18.62 1.49
CA VAL A 139 4.57 -17.85 0.92
C VAL A 139 4.23 -18.37 -0.47
N SER A 140 2.95 -18.57 -0.74
CA SER A 140 2.44 -18.98 -2.05
C SER A 140 1.37 -18.04 -2.56
N GLY A 141 1.22 -18.00 -3.89
CA GLY A 141 0.23 -17.19 -4.58
C GLY A 141 0.74 -15.83 -5.04
N SER A 142 0.42 -15.46 -6.29
CA SER A 142 0.89 -14.25 -6.97
C SER A 142 0.59 -12.95 -6.22
N SER A 143 -0.51 -12.91 -5.46
CA SER A 143 -0.90 -11.74 -4.69
C SER A 143 -0.12 -11.53 -3.37
N ARG A 144 0.71 -12.51 -2.97
CA ARG A 144 1.47 -12.45 -1.71
C ARG A 144 2.97 -12.49 -1.93
N VAL A 145 3.43 -13.12 -3.00
CA VAL A 145 4.86 -13.23 -3.35
C VAL A 145 5.33 -11.90 -3.92
N ILE A 146 6.42 -11.37 -3.39
CA ILE A 146 7.09 -10.18 -3.94
C ILE A 146 8.02 -10.69 -5.04
N ALA A 147 7.64 -10.50 -6.29
CA ALA A 147 8.35 -11.05 -7.43
C ALA A 147 9.58 -10.23 -7.84
N ARG A 148 9.56 -8.94 -7.56
CA ARG A 148 10.57 -8.00 -8.02
C ARG A 148 10.68 -6.76 -7.14
N ALA A 149 11.82 -6.08 -7.19
CA ALA A 149 12.01 -4.78 -6.55
C ALA A 149 12.93 -3.90 -7.39
N ILE A 150 12.75 -2.58 -7.27
CA ILE A 150 13.66 -1.57 -7.84
C ILE A 150 14.00 -0.55 -6.76
N VAL A 151 15.28 -0.12 -6.71
CA VAL A 151 15.74 0.86 -5.72
C VAL A 151 15.59 2.26 -6.27
N LEU A 152 14.97 3.14 -5.49
CA LEU A 152 14.80 4.55 -5.81
C LEU A 152 15.96 5.36 -5.24
N THR A 153 16.80 5.93 -6.11
CA THR A 153 17.94 6.74 -5.71
C THR A 153 17.54 8.17 -5.32
N GLU A 154 16.43 8.67 -5.87
CA GLU A 154 15.85 9.95 -5.51
C GLU A 154 14.93 9.79 -4.29
N PRO A 155 15.15 10.51 -3.18
CA PRO A 155 14.28 10.43 -2.00
C PRO A 155 12.86 10.91 -2.32
N PRO A 156 11.87 10.55 -1.48
CA PRO A 156 10.51 11.05 -1.65
C PRO A 156 10.45 12.55 -1.37
N SER A 157 9.67 13.28 -2.16
CA SER A 157 9.53 14.74 -2.11
C SER A 157 8.21 15.14 -1.44
N LEU A 158 8.31 16.01 -0.41
CA LEU A 158 7.14 16.62 0.24
C LEU A 158 6.43 17.57 -0.73
N ASP A 159 7.19 18.44 -1.42
CA ASP A 159 6.64 19.44 -2.34
C ASP A 159 5.93 18.81 -3.54
N ALA A 160 6.33 17.60 -3.92
CA ALA A 160 5.70 16.84 -4.99
C ALA A 160 4.54 15.95 -4.50
N GLY A 161 4.13 16.06 -3.24
CA GLY A 161 3.02 15.29 -2.68
C GLY A 161 3.31 13.80 -2.48
N GLU A 162 4.59 13.40 -2.47
CA GLU A 162 4.99 12.01 -2.22
C GLU A 162 5.04 11.66 -0.73
N ILE A 163 5.04 12.67 0.13
CA ILE A 163 4.94 12.54 1.59
C ILE A 163 3.66 13.25 2.02
N THR A 164 2.88 12.60 2.88
CA THR A 164 1.67 13.20 3.47
C THR A 164 2.04 14.17 4.59
N ASP A 165 1.11 15.02 5.01
CA ASP A 165 1.28 15.94 6.15
C ASP A 165 1.62 15.21 7.46
N LYS A 166 1.31 13.91 7.54
CA LYS A 166 1.64 13.04 8.68
C LYS A 166 3.03 12.40 8.58
N GLY A 167 3.79 12.71 7.53
CA GLY A 167 5.15 12.16 7.29
C GLY A 167 5.18 10.75 6.70
N SER A 168 4.04 10.15 6.36
CA SER A 168 3.98 8.86 5.68
C SER A 168 4.05 8.99 4.16
N LEU A 169 4.50 7.96 3.47
CA LEU A 169 4.53 7.95 2.01
C LEU A 169 3.12 7.92 1.41
N ASN A 170 2.90 8.77 0.41
CA ASN A 170 1.73 8.73 -0.45
C ASN A 170 1.97 7.74 -1.60
N SER A 171 1.67 6.46 -1.36
CA SER A 171 1.92 5.38 -2.31
C SER A 171 1.29 5.63 -3.69
N ARG A 172 0.09 6.22 -3.75
CA ARG A 172 -0.58 6.56 -5.00
C ARG A 172 0.18 7.66 -5.74
N GLY A 173 0.46 8.79 -5.08
CA GLY A 173 1.20 9.90 -5.67
C GLY A 173 2.58 9.49 -6.18
N ILE A 174 3.29 8.63 -5.42
CA ILE A 174 4.59 8.09 -5.84
C ILE A 174 4.46 7.25 -7.11
N ARG A 175 3.48 6.35 -7.20
CA ARG A 175 3.28 5.52 -8.41
C ARG A 175 2.93 6.37 -9.64
N GLU A 176 2.08 7.36 -9.47
CA GLU A 176 1.66 8.27 -10.55
C GLU A 176 2.83 9.11 -11.04
N ARG A 177 3.55 9.77 -10.12
CA ARG A 177 4.69 10.63 -10.46
C ARG A 177 5.87 9.84 -11.03
N ARG A 178 6.16 8.67 -10.46
CA ARG A 178 7.28 7.80 -10.85
C ARG A 178 6.87 6.68 -11.78
N LYS A 179 5.84 6.92 -12.61
CA LYS A 179 5.31 5.91 -13.56
C LYS A 179 6.41 5.27 -14.42
N ALA A 180 7.38 6.05 -14.91
CA ALA A 180 8.50 5.52 -15.69
C ALA A 180 9.33 4.49 -14.90
N ILE A 181 9.49 4.66 -13.58
CA ILE A 181 10.20 3.68 -12.73
C ILE A 181 9.32 2.45 -12.49
N VAL A 182 8.00 2.64 -12.35
CA VAL A 182 7.07 1.51 -12.29
C VAL A 182 7.15 0.69 -13.58
N ASP A 183 7.19 1.32 -14.74
CA ASP A 183 7.31 0.62 -16.02
C ASP A 183 8.64 -0.14 -16.13
N ARG A 184 9.76 0.46 -15.72
CA ARG A 184 11.06 -0.21 -15.60
C ARG A 184 11.05 -1.40 -14.65
N LEU A 185 10.39 -1.29 -13.50
CA LEU A 185 10.26 -2.40 -12.54
C LEU A 185 9.64 -3.65 -13.18
N TYR A 186 8.77 -3.47 -14.18
CA TYR A 186 8.11 -4.56 -14.89
C TYR A 186 8.78 -4.91 -16.24
N ASP A 187 9.85 -4.24 -16.59
CA ASP A 187 10.72 -4.64 -17.67
C ASP A 187 11.60 -5.84 -17.22
N ASN A 188 11.47 -6.95 -17.91
CA ASN A 188 12.22 -8.16 -17.57
C ASN A 188 13.72 -8.07 -17.87
N ASP A 189 14.12 -7.18 -18.74
CA ASP A 189 15.50 -6.98 -19.20
C ASP A 189 16.20 -5.83 -18.48
N ASP A 190 15.49 -5.05 -17.63
CA ASP A 190 16.09 -3.97 -16.87
C ASP A 190 17.06 -4.53 -15.80
N PRO A 191 18.36 -4.18 -15.86
CA PRO A 191 19.40 -4.69 -14.95
C PRO A 191 19.24 -4.17 -13.51
N ASP A 192 18.47 -3.10 -13.31
CA ASP A 192 18.22 -2.53 -11.98
C ASP A 192 17.13 -3.27 -11.21
N VAL A 193 16.40 -4.15 -11.88
CA VAL A 193 15.36 -4.95 -11.24
C VAL A 193 15.97 -6.11 -10.45
N ILE A 194 15.70 -6.09 -9.16
CA ILE A 194 16.13 -7.13 -8.22
C ILE A 194 15.02 -8.19 -8.15
N ARG A 195 15.35 -9.45 -8.46
CA ARG A 195 14.47 -10.60 -8.25
C ARG A 195 14.94 -11.39 -7.04
N PRO A 196 14.01 -11.91 -6.22
CA PRO A 196 14.35 -12.80 -5.09
C PRO A 196 15.16 -14.00 -5.57
N ALA A 197 16.03 -14.48 -4.70
CA ALA A 197 16.81 -15.71 -4.93
C ALA A 197 15.92 -16.96 -4.79
#